data_9fe6109736d47fc37d11cd626cd00c37
#
_entry.id   9fe6109736d47fc37d11cd626cd00c37
#
_cell.length_a   1.000
_cell.length_b   1.000
_cell.length_c   1.000
_cell.angle_alpha   90.00
_cell.angle_beta   90.00
_cell.angle_gamma   90.00
#
_symmetry.space_group_name_H-M   'P 1'
#
loop_
_entity.id
_entity.type
_entity.pdbx_description
1 polymer ?
#
loop_
_entity_poly.entity_id
_entity_poly.type
_entity_poly.pdbx_seq_one_letter_code
_entity_poly.pdbx_strand_id
1 'polypeptide(L)'
;MNTPGKPPGKEADTRGDSDDSGPSEFAAMRREHSDPDERIRPLPWFFTMFLGAIGMWGAFYIATTPSGEASTYGDQRTVALLRPPVAAAGAAPAVDGKQLFGAKCAACHQASGLGVAGVFPPLAGAEWVLGSEKVLISVLLHGVQGELEVKGNKYNGAMPAFGALADAEIAAVLSYVRSDWGNQAAPVGAAAVAAQREATKDQTAAYAGGVALKALAP
;
A
#
# COMPACT_ATOMS: atom_id res chain seq x y z
N MET A 1 4.05 -81.58 37.28
CA MET A 1 4.75 -81.52 35.99
C MET A 1 3.83 -80.72 35.07
N ASN A 2 4.04 -79.39 34.97
CA ASN A 2 3.25 -78.49 34.15
C ASN A 2 4.16 -77.87 33.09
N THR A 3 3.90 -78.22 31.86
CA THR A 3 4.55 -77.62 30.69
C THR A 3 3.93 -76.29 30.38
N PRO A 4 4.72 -75.25 30.12
CA PRO A 4 4.18 -73.94 29.75
C PRO A 4 3.75 -73.93 28.30
N GLY A 5 2.56 -73.37 28.05
CA GLY A 5 1.93 -73.20 26.75
C GLY A 5 2.65 -72.17 25.82
N LYS A 6 2.69 -72.54 24.55
CA LYS A 6 3.18 -71.77 23.42
C LYS A 6 2.30 -70.56 23.17
N PRO A 7 2.85 -69.38 22.93
CA PRO A 7 2.04 -68.24 22.57
C PRO A 7 1.42 -68.38 21.15
N PRO A 8 0.24 -67.74 20.89
CA PRO A 8 -0.45 -67.81 19.59
C PRO A 8 0.28 -67.04 18.51
N GLY A 9 0.29 -67.66 17.33
CA GLY A 9 0.93 -67.13 16.16
C GLY A 9 0.22 -65.86 15.65
N LYS A 10 1.03 -64.95 15.12
CA LYS A 10 0.56 -63.79 14.37
C LYS A 10 -0.08 -64.26 13.06
N GLU A 11 -1.38 -64.03 12.90
CA GLU A 11 -2.07 -64.13 11.61
C GLU A 11 -1.48 -63.06 10.67
N ALA A 12 -1.00 -63.55 9.55
CA ALA A 12 -0.60 -62.65 8.44
C ALA A 12 -1.87 -62.11 7.79
N ASP A 13 -2.07 -60.79 7.94
CA ASP A 13 -3.09 -60.04 7.20
C ASP A 13 -2.61 -59.91 5.73
N THR A 14 -3.07 -60.84 4.91
CA THR A 14 -2.96 -60.74 3.47
C THR A 14 -4.09 -59.88 2.92
N ARG A 15 -3.98 -58.56 3.09
CA ARG A 15 -4.78 -57.65 2.30
C ARG A 15 -4.10 -57.38 0.97
N GLY A 16 -4.83 -57.75 -0.05
CA GLY A 16 -4.41 -57.66 -1.43
C GLY A 16 -3.94 -56.30 -1.85
N ASP A 17 -2.82 -56.34 -2.52
CA ASP A 17 -2.25 -55.29 -3.33
C ASP A 17 -3.17 -55.11 -4.53
N SER A 18 -4.08 -54.12 -4.43
CA SER A 18 -4.82 -53.67 -5.59
C SER A 18 -3.96 -52.61 -6.26
N ASP A 19 -3.39 -53.01 -7.43
CA ASP A 19 -2.78 -52.16 -8.41
C ASP A 19 -3.72 -50.95 -8.71
N ASP A 20 -3.42 -49.83 -8.09
CA ASP A 20 -3.96 -48.51 -8.52
C ASP A 20 -2.89 -47.77 -9.28
N SER A 21 -2.88 -47.98 -10.59
CA SER A 21 -2.16 -47.20 -11.57
C SER A 21 -2.91 -45.87 -11.81
N GLY A 22 -3.09 -45.06 -10.75
CA GLY A 22 -3.56 -43.68 -10.84
C GLY A 22 -2.43 -42.74 -11.21
N PRO A 23 -2.74 -41.62 -11.89
CA PRO A 23 -1.75 -40.76 -12.52
C PRO A 23 -0.83 -40.09 -11.52
N SER A 24 0.37 -39.76 -12.01
CA SER A 24 1.58 -39.27 -11.34
C SER A 24 1.45 -38.03 -10.42
N GLU A 25 0.25 -37.56 -10.15
CA GLU A 25 -0.01 -36.39 -9.31
C GLU A 25 0.29 -36.65 -7.82
N PHE A 26 0.21 -37.95 -7.40
CA PHE A 26 0.51 -38.33 -6.01
C PHE A 26 1.97 -38.72 -5.76
N ALA A 27 2.80 -38.72 -6.78
CA ALA A 27 4.23 -39.04 -6.61
C ALA A 27 4.98 -37.96 -5.81
N ALA A 28 4.46 -36.75 -5.74
CA ALA A 28 5.01 -35.67 -4.91
C ALA A 28 4.72 -35.87 -3.41
N MET A 29 3.57 -36.43 -3.07
CA MET A 29 3.18 -36.73 -1.68
C MET A 29 3.92 -37.94 -1.10
N ARG A 30 4.43 -38.86 -1.91
CA ARG A 30 5.22 -40.01 -1.45
C ARG A 30 6.67 -39.68 -1.06
N ARG A 31 7.08 -38.41 -1.18
CA ARG A 31 8.40 -37.93 -0.72
C ARG A 31 8.38 -37.37 0.69
N GLU A 32 7.25 -37.35 1.33
CA GLU A 32 7.22 -37.05 2.73
C GLU A 32 7.85 -38.24 3.47
N HIS A 33 9.01 -37.98 4.07
CA HIS A 33 9.61 -38.91 5.01
C HIS A 33 8.56 -39.15 6.10
N SER A 34 8.42 -40.41 6.56
CA SER A 34 7.62 -40.73 7.72
C SER A 34 7.89 -39.68 8.79
N ASP A 35 6.80 -39.06 9.29
CA ASP A 35 6.91 -38.04 10.33
C ASP A 35 7.91 -38.50 11.40
N PRO A 36 8.86 -37.62 11.75
CA PRO A 36 9.82 -37.99 12.80
C PRO A 36 9.02 -38.35 14.07
N ASP A 37 9.26 -39.51 14.62
CA ASP A 37 8.65 -39.93 15.88
C ASP A 37 8.83 -38.82 16.93
N GLU A 38 7.76 -38.10 17.21
CA GLU A 38 7.71 -37.09 18.25
C GLU A 38 7.82 -37.82 19.60
N ARG A 39 9.05 -38.19 19.95
CA ARG A 39 9.31 -38.63 21.31
C ARG A 39 8.99 -37.45 22.23
N ILE A 40 7.94 -37.57 23.01
CA ILE A 40 7.60 -36.66 24.10
C ILE A 40 8.80 -36.65 25.06
N ARG A 41 9.76 -35.78 24.76
CA ARG A 41 10.85 -35.48 25.70
C ARG A 41 10.33 -34.38 26.61
N PRO A 42 10.29 -34.63 27.93
CA PRO A 42 9.89 -33.58 28.85
C PRO A 42 10.84 -32.39 28.67
N LEU A 43 10.25 -31.18 28.51
CA LEU A 43 11.01 -29.95 28.42
C LEU A 43 11.95 -29.85 29.63
N PRO A 44 13.22 -29.49 29.44
CA PRO A 44 14.14 -29.27 30.55
C PRO A 44 13.53 -28.27 31.55
N TRP A 45 13.55 -28.61 32.84
CA TRP A 45 12.93 -27.77 33.89
C TRP A 45 13.41 -26.33 33.89
N PHE A 46 14.68 -26.07 33.53
CA PHE A 46 15.23 -24.72 33.41
C PHE A 46 14.58 -23.92 32.29
N PHE A 47 14.12 -24.58 31.21
CA PHE A 47 13.42 -23.89 30.09
C PHE A 47 12.01 -23.47 30.53
N THR A 48 11.29 -24.30 31.29
CA THR A 48 9.99 -23.93 31.86
C THR A 48 10.11 -22.77 32.86
N MET A 49 11.17 -22.80 33.67
CA MET A 49 11.48 -21.68 34.60
C MET A 49 11.81 -20.39 33.84
N PHE A 50 12.57 -20.48 32.76
CA PHE A 50 12.91 -19.32 31.93
C PHE A 50 11.67 -18.72 31.25
N LEU A 51 10.79 -19.54 30.69
CA LEU A 51 9.52 -19.08 30.13
C LEU A 51 8.62 -18.44 31.19
N GLY A 52 8.58 -19.02 32.38
CA GLY A 52 7.85 -18.43 33.50
C GLY A 52 8.40 -17.08 33.94
N ALA A 53 9.72 -16.94 33.97
CA ALA A 53 10.37 -15.68 34.31
C ALA A 53 10.09 -14.58 33.25
N ILE A 54 10.13 -14.93 31.94
CA ILE A 54 9.78 -14.00 30.85
C ILE A 54 8.30 -13.60 30.95
N GLY A 55 7.41 -14.56 31.21
CA GLY A 55 5.97 -14.29 31.36
C GLY A 55 5.70 -13.35 32.54
N MET A 56 6.34 -13.57 33.67
CA MET A 56 6.22 -12.73 34.87
C MET A 56 6.80 -11.33 34.63
N TRP A 57 7.95 -11.26 33.97
CA TRP A 57 8.55 -9.97 33.58
C TRP A 57 7.66 -9.20 32.61
N GLY A 58 7.09 -9.88 31.62
CA GLY A 58 6.15 -9.25 30.66
C GLY A 58 4.88 -8.73 31.35
N ALA A 59 4.30 -9.51 32.24
CA ALA A 59 3.14 -9.10 33.04
C ALA A 59 3.47 -7.88 33.93
N PHE A 60 4.63 -7.91 34.61
CA PHE A 60 5.12 -6.78 35.39
C PHE A 60 5.34 -5.53 34.54
N TYR A 61 5.96 -5.69 33.37
CA TYR A 61 6.20 -4.62 32.43
C TYR A 61 4.90 -3.97 31.96
N ILE A 62 3.91 -4.77 31.55
CA ILE A 62 2.59 -4.28 31.10
C ILE A 62 1.87 -3.55 32.25
N ALA A 63 1.95 -4.09 33.49
CA ALA A 63 1.27 -3.51 34.63
C ALA A 63 1.91 -2.20 35.11
N THR A 64 3.21 -2.02 34.92
CA THR A 64 3.96 -0.85 35.41
C THR A 64 4.22 0.20 34.35
N THR A 65 4.07 -0.14 33.06
CA THR A 65 4.26 0.83 31.97
C THR A 65 2.98 1.65 31.78
N PRO A 66 3.02 2.97 31.98
CA PRO A 66 1.83 3.81 31.79
C PRO A 66 1.39 3.76 30.32
N SER A 67 0.17 3.34 30.08
CA SER A 67 -0.44 3.18 28.76
C SER A 67 -0.80 4.51 28.08
N GLY A 68 -0.18 5.61 28.44
CA GLY A 68 -0.48 6.95 27.92
C GLY A 68 0.74 7.78 27.54
N GLU A 69 1.94 7.30 27.80
CA GLU A 69 3.15 8.05 27.51
C GLU A 69 3.90 7.50 26.29
N ALA A 70 4.80 8.31 25.75
CA ALA A 70 5.50 8.11 24.50
C ALA A 70 5.91 6.64 24.26
N SER A 71 5.61 6.14 23.08
CA SER A 71 6.13 4.88 22.61
C SER A 71 7.65 4.84 22.74
N THR A 72 8.16 3.98 23.62
CA THR A 72 9.59 3.78 23.90
C THR A 72 10.31 2.99 22.81
N TYR A 73 9.75 2.89 21.61
CA TYR A 73 10.38 2.25 20.45
C TYR A 73 11.41 3.15 19.74
N GLY A 74 12.10 4.01 20.47
CA GLY A 74 13.27 4.71 19.96
C GLY A 74 13.00 5.91 19.04
N ASP A 75 11.78 6.13 18.58
CA ASP A 75 11.42 7.26 17.72
C ASP A 75 10.78 8.44 18.45
N GLN A 76 10.58 8.32 19.74
CA GLN A 76 9.94 9.33 20.63
C GLN A 76 8.58 9.86 20.11
N ARG A 77 7.93 9.14 19.23
CA ARG A 77 6.61 9.52 18.71
C ARG A 77 5.55 9.18 19.75
N THR A 78 4.92 10.20 20.27
CA THR A 78 3.72 10.04 21.12
C THR A 78 2.50 9.77 20.23
N VAL A 79 1.47 9.12 20.77
CA VAL A 79 0.17 9.00 20.10
C VAL A 79 -0.40 10.38 19.74
N ALA A 80 -0.02 11.42 20.50
CA ALA A 80 -0.38 12.81 20.19
C ALA A 80 0.28 13.33 18.90
N LEU A 81 1.49 12.87 18.55
CA LEU A 81 2.16 13.20 17.29
C LEU A 81 1.57 12.44 16.09
N LEU A 82 0.95 11.29 16.35
CA LEU A 82 0.24 10.51 15.33
C LEU A 82 -1.21 10.99 15.17
N ARG A 83 -1.72 11.76 16.15
CA ARG A 83 -3.02 12.40 16.01
C ARG A 83 -2.84 13.60 15.09
N PRO A 84 -3.61 13.71 13.99
CA PRO A 84 -3.59 14.91 13.15
C PRO A 84 -3.75 16.14 14.03
N PRO A 85 -3.04 17.25 13.77
CA PRO A 85 -3.22 18.47 14.52
C PRO A 85 -4.71 18.80 14.55
N VAL A 86 -5.27 18.92 15.77
CA VAL A 86 -6.67 19.31 15.93
C VAL A 86 -6.72 20.74 15.38
N ALA A 87 -7.27 20.88 14.19
CA ALA A 87 -7.51 22.19 13.59
C ALA A 87 -8.30 23.02 14.62
N ALA A 88 -7.85 24.24 14.87
CA ALA A 88 -8.57 25.19 15.70
C ALA A 88 -10.04 25.19 15.25
N ALA A 89 -10.96 25.14 16.21
CA ALA A 89 -12.38 25.02 15.94
C ALA A 89 -12.81 26.06 14.88
N GLY A 90 -13.13 25.60 13.68
CA GLY A 90 -13.52 26.45 12.55
C GLY A 90 -12.67 26.36 11.28
N ALA A 91 -11.44 25.81 11.32
CA ALA A 91 -10.67 25.53 10.11
C ALA A 91 -10.73 24.04 9.81
N ALA A 92 -11.20 23.67 8.62
CA ALA A 92 -11.04 22.31 8.11
C ALA A 92 -9.54 21.93 8.19
N PRO A 93 -9.19 20.67 8.57
CA PRO A 93 -7.79 20.27 8.68
C PRO A 93 -7.10 20.58 7.34
N ALA A 94 -6.00 21.33 7.43
CA ALA A 94 -5.21 21.64 6.23
C ALA A 94 -4.77 20.31 5.61
N VAL A 95 -5.22 20.05 4.40
CA VAL A 95 -4.87 18.82 3.66
C VAL A 95 -3.39 18.92 3.28
N ASP A 96 -2.60 17.95 3.72
CA ASP A 96 -1.19 17.87 3.33
C ASP A 96 -1.04 17.32 1.91
N GLY A 97 -0.79 18.22 0.95
CA GLY A 97 -0.62 17.88 -0.46
C GLY A 97 0.57 16.94 -0.72
N LYS A 98 1.65 17.04 0.07
CA LYS A 98 2.81 16.14 -0.03
C LYS A 98 2.46 14.72 0.39
N GLN A 99 1.77 14.57 1.50
CA GLN A 99 1.31 13.28 1.98
C GLN A 99 0.34 12.63 0.99
N LEU A 100 -0.59 13.42 0.44
CA LEU A 100 -1.55 12.96 -0.56
C LEU A 100 -0.85 12.55 -1.86
N PHE A 101 0.12 13.32 -2.31
CA PHE A 101 0.96 12.98 -3.47
C PHE A 101 1.69 11.65 -3.25
N GLY A 102 2.32 11.46 -2.10
CA GLY A 102 2.98 10.21 -1.73
C GLY A 102 2.07 9.00 -1.79
N ALA A 103 0.82 9.16 -1.34
CA ALA A 103 -0.15 8.07 -1.26
C ALA A 103 -0.81 7.73 -2.60
N LYS A 104 -1.01 8.72 -3.50
CA LYS A 104 -1.84 8.57 -4.70
C LYS A 104 -1.07 8.70 -6.02
N CYS A 105 0.02 9.46 -6.05
CA CYS A 105 0.66 9.89 -7.29
C CYS A 105 2.09 9.36 -7.45
N ALA A 106 2.82 9.21 -6.34
CA ALA A 106 4.24 8.85 -6.36
C ALA A 106 4.53 7.46 -6.95
N ALA A 107 3.56 6.55 -6.95
CA ALA A 107 3.72 5.23 -7.57
C ALA A 107 4.06 5.32 -9.08
N CYS A 108 3.48 6.31 -9.79
CA CYS A 108 3.73 6.55 -11.20
C CYS A 108 4.73 7.69 -11.41
N HIS A 109 4.50 8.83 -10.77
CA HIS A 109 5.30 10.05 -10.99
C HIS A 109 6.58 10.10 -10.17
N GLN A 110 6.85 9.10 -9.33
CA GLN A 110 7.96 9.00 -8.39
C GLN A 110 7.95 10.12 -7.33
N ALA A 111 8.54 9.87 -6.16
CA ALA A 111 8.63 10.88 -5.10
C ALA A 111 9.48 12.10 -5.53
N SER A 112 10.37 11.92 -6.50
CA SER A 112 11.19 12.98 -7.10
C SER A 112 10.47 13.83 -8.14
N GLY A 113 9.23 13.48 -8.52
CA GLY A 113 8.50 14.13 -9.60
C GLY A 113 9.09 13.94 -10.99
N LEU A 114 10.09 13.07 -11.16
CA LEU A 114 10.75 12.83 -12.44
C LEU A 114 10.03 11.82 -13.33
N GLY A 115 9.06 11.09 -12.76
CA GLY A 115 8.36 10.03 -13.48
C GLY A 115 9.27 8.87 -13.87
N VAL A 116 8.87 8.16 -14.93
CA VAL A 116 9.63 7.06 -15.53
C VAL A 116 9.72 7.31 -17.02
N ALA A 117 10.93 7.49 -17.52
CA ALA A 117 11.17 7.84 -18.93
C ALA A 117 10.44 6.88 -19.89
N GLY A 118 9.69 7.43 -20.84
CA GLY A 118 8.91 6.68 -21.82
C GLY A 118 7.63 6.02 -21.30
N VAL A 119 7.39 6.02 -19.98
CA VAL A 119 6.22 5.37 -19.36
C VAL A 119 5.34 6.38 -18.62
N PHE A 120 5.90 7.07 -17.64
CA PHE A 120 5.18 8.07 -16.84
C PHE A 120 5.86 9.44 -16.96
N PRO A 121 5.13 10.48 -17.34
CA PRO A 121 5.73 11.79 -17.57
C PRO A 121 6.25 12.42 -16.27
N PRO A 122 7.31 13.24 -16.36
CA PRO A 122 7.78 14.04 -15.25
C PRO A 122 6.77 15.14 -14.91
N LEU A 123 6.73 15.51 -13.63
CA LEU A 123 6.00 16.68 -13.13
C LEU A 123 6.96 17.85 -12.86
N ALA A 124 8.22 17.51 -12.54
CA ALA A 124 9.28 18.50 -12.33
C ALA A 124 9.58 19.28 -13.63
N GLY A 125 9.32 20.56 -13.62
CA GLY A 125 9.53 21.46 -14.78
C GLY A 125 8.63 21.17 -15.99
N ALA A 126 7.53 20.43 -15.79
CA ALA A 126 6.61 20.09 -16.88
C ALA A 126 5.72 21.29 -17.25
N GLU A 127 5.59 21.57 -18.55
CA GLU A 127 4.77 22.66 -19.09
C GLU A 127 3.30 22.56 -18.69
N TRP A 128 2.77 21.33 -18.57
CA TRP A 128 1.40 21.08 -18.14
C TRP A 128 1.17 21.43 -16.66
N VAL A 129 2.20 21.28 -15.82
CA VAL A 129 2.16 21.62 -14.39
C VAL A 129 2.29 23.12 -14.18
N LEU A 130 3.20 23.75 -14.91
CA LEU A 130 3.52 25.18 -14.78
C LEU A 130 2.56 26.09 -15.55
N GLY A 131 1.80 25.52 -16.47
CA GLY A 131 0.86 26.22 -17.34
C GLY A 131 -0.49 26.51 -16.67
N SER A 132 -1.55 26.40 -17.48
CA SER A 132 -2.92 26.71 -17.08
C SER A 132 -3.40 25.81 -15.92
N GLU A 133 -3.82 26.43 -14.80
CA GLU A 133 -4.40 25.69 -13.68
C GLU A 133 -5.69 24.94 -14.07
N LYS A 134 -6.48 25.50 -14.98
CA LYS A 134 -7.73 24.85 -15.46
C LYS A 134 -7.45 23.53 -16.15
N VAL A 135 -6.42 23.50 -17.01
CA VAL A 135 -5.99 22.27 -17.68
C VAL A 135 -5.51 21.25 -16.65
N LEU A 136 -4.66 21.67 -15.72
CA LEU A 136 -4.11 20.80 -14.70
C LEU A 136 -5.19 20.23 -13.78
N ILE A 137 -6.16 21.04 -13.36
CA ILE A 137 -7.33 20.60 -12.60
C ILE A 137 -8.14 19.59 -13.41
N SER A 138 -8.40 19.86 -14.70
CA SER A 138 -9.17 18.96 -15.57
C SER A 138 -8.50 17.60 -15.74
N VAL A 139 -7.16 17.56 -15.83
CA VAL A 139 -6.39 16.32 -15.88
C VAL A 139 -6.60 15.49 -14.62
N LEU A 140 -6.61 16.10 -13.43
CA LEU A 140 -6.89 15.37 -12.20
C LEU A 140 -8.35 14.92 -12.10
N LEU A 141 -9.28 15.77 -12.48
CA LEU A 141 -10.72 15.46 -12.39
C LEU A 141 -11.12 14.28 -13.27
N HIS A 142 -10.67 14.28 -14.53
CA HIS A 142 -11.17 13.36 -15.55
C HIS A 142 -10.13 12.37 -16.07
N GLY A 143 -8.85 12.60 -15.76
CA GLY A 143 -7.75 11.80 -16.30
C GLY A 143 -7.40 12.17 -17.74
N VAL A 144 -6.36 11.54 -18.25
CA VAL A 144 -5.92 11.68 -19.64
C VAL A 144 -5.48 10.32 -20.18
N GLN A 145 -5.81 10.05 -21.44
CA GLN A 145 -5.44 8.81 -22.12
C GLN A 145 -4.93 9.12 -23.54
N GLY A 146 -3.87 8.42 -23.94
CA GLY A 146 -3.28 8.56 -25.27
C GLY A 146 -2.01 9.41 -25.26
N GLU A 147 -1.61 9.87 -26.45
CA GLU A 147 -0.33 10.55 -26.63
C GLU A 147 -0.33 11.95 -25.97
N LEU A 148 0.64 12.15 -25.09
CA LEU A 148 0.92 13.41 -24.41
C LEU A 148 2.41 13.72 -24.56
N GLU A 149 2.73 14.88 -25.08
CA GLU A 149 4.10 15.39 -25.12
C GLU A 149 4.40 16.17 -23.84
N VAL A 150 5.48 15.82 -23.15
CA VAL A 150 5.96 16.50 -21.94
C VAL A 150 7.47 16.68 -22.04
N LYS A 151 7.93 17.93 -21.96
CA LYS A 151 9.36 18.29 -22.08
C LYS A 151 10.01 17.73 -23.36
N GLY A 152 9.28 17.76 -24.49
CA GLY A 152 9.73 17.25 -25.77
C GLY A 152 9.76 15.72 -25.92
N ASN A 153 9.31 14.97 -24.91
CA ASN A 153 9.19 13.51 -24.98
C ASN A 153 7.71 13.11 -25.08
N LYS A 154 7.47 12.07 -25.86
CA LYS A 154 6.13 11.52 -26.05
C LYS A 154 5.87 10.41 -25.03
N TYR A 155 4.74 10.48 -24.38
CA TYR A 155 4.20 9.48 -23.46
C TYR A 155 2.84 9.03 -24.02
N ASN A 156 2.62 7.73 -24.05
CA ASN A 156 1.36 7.16 -24.50
C ASN A 156 0.82 6.20 -23.44
N GLY A 157 0.08 6.75 -22.49
CA GLY A 157 -0.44 6.01 -21.36
C GLY A 157 -1.81 6.50 -20.94
N ALA A 158 -2.27 5.99 -19.80
CA ALA A 158 -3.50 6.41 -19.18
C ALA A 158 -3.22 6.88 -17.75
N MET A 159 -3.54 8.14 -17.47
CA MET A 159 -3.63 8.66 -16.11
C MET A 159 -5.09 8.56 -15.66
N PRO A 160 -5.39 7.83 -14.59
CA PRO A 160 -6.76 7.70 -14.12
C PRO A 160 -7.32 9.02 -13.59
N ALA A 161 -8.64 9.11 -13.55
CA ALA A 161 -9.35 10.22 -12.91
C ALA A 161 -9.27 10.14 -11.40
N PHE A 162 -9.07 11.27 -10.74
CA PHE A 162 -9.10 11.46 -9.29
C PHE A 162 -10.28 12.34 -8.85
N GLY A 163 -11.31 12.45 -9.66
CA GLY A 163 -12.49 13.25 -9.39
C GLY A 163 -13.24 12.91 -8.11
N ALA A 164 -13.00 11.72 -7.52
CA ALA A 164 -13.55 11.33 -6.23
C ALA A 164 -12.90 12.05 -5.03
N LEU A 165 -11.75 12.69 -5.21
CA LEU A 165 -11.12 13.50 -4.18
C LEU A 165 -11.93 14.79 -3.94
N ALA A 166 -11.93 15.26 -2.69
CA ALA A 166 -12.52 16.55 -2.35
C ALA A 166 -11.75 17.70 -3.00
N ASP A 167 -12.42 18.82 -3.25
CA ASP A 167 -11.79 19.99 -3.91
C ASP A 167 -10.59 20.51 -3.14
N ALA A 168 -10.63 20.46 -1.80
CA ALA A 168 -9.50 20.84 -0.97
C ALA A 168 -8.30 19.86 -1.11
N GLU A 169 -8.56 18.59 -1.33
CA GLU A 169 -7.51 17.57 -1.56
C GLU A 169 -6.84 17.77 -2.91
N ILE A 170 -7.64 17.98 -3.95
CA ILE A 170 -7.12 18.30 -5.30
C ILE A 170 -6.30 19.59 -5.26
N ALA A 171 -6.81 20.64 -4.63
CA ALA A 171 -6.11 21.91 -4.48
C ALA A 171 -4.77 21.76 -3.75
N ALA A 172 -4.74 20.98 -2.67
CA ALA A 172 -3.54 20.76 -1.89
C ALA A 172 -2.47 19.97 -2.68
N VAL A 173 -2.85 18.87 -3.34
CA VAL A 173 -1.88 18.09 -4.14
C VAL A 173 -1.38 18.87 -5.35
N LEU A 174 -2.23 19.62 -6.04
CA LEU A 174 -1.81 20.45 -7.16
C LEU A 174 -0.90 21.60 -6.73
N SER A 175 -1.18 22.25 -5.60
CA SER A 175 -0.32 23.28 -5.03
C SER A 175 1.05 22.72 -4.68
N TYR A 176 1.12 21.53 -4.08
CA TYR A 176 2.37 20.82 -3.80
C TYR A 176 3.15 20.57 -5.10
N VAL A 177 2.52 19.97 -6.12
CA VAL A 177 3.16 19.65 -7.41
C VAL A 177 3.66 20.92 -8.11
N ARG A 178 2.97 22.05 -7.99
CA ARG A 178 3.33 23.33 -8.60
C ARG A 178 4.45 24.08 -7.87
N SER A 179 4.81 23.67 -6.66
CA SER A 179 5.83 24.34 -5.84
C SER A 179 7.04 23.46 -5.49
N ASP A 180 6.98 22.14 -5.69
CA ASP A 180 8.07 21.24 -5.37
C ASP A 180 8.99 20.97 -6.57
N TRP A 181 10.10 20.30 -6.36
CA TRP A 181 11.11 19.90 -7.37
C TRP A 181 11.62 21.05 -8.26
N GLY A 182 11.66 22.27 -7.71
CA GLY A 182 12.06 23.47 -8.46
C GLY A 182 10.95 24.11 -9.28
N ASN A 183 9.73 23.59 -9.23
CA ASN A 183 8.56 24.27 -9.81
C ASN A 183 8.25 25.55 -9.03
N GLN A 184 7.87 26.60 -9.74
CA GLN A 184 7.56 27.91 -9.16
C GLN A 184 6.29 28.48 -9.81
N ALA A 185 5.17 27.81 -9.62
CA ALA A 185 3.88 28.26 -10.12
C ALA A 185 2.92 28.57 -8.95
N ALA A 186 1.93 29.41 -9.21
CA ALA A 186 0.96 29.82 -8.21
C ALA A 186 0.19 28.59 -7.65
N PRO A 187 -0.13 28.58 -6.34
CA PRO A 187 -0.93 27.52 -5.75
C PRO A 187 -2.35 27.49 -6.35
N VAL A 188 -2.96 26.32 -6.34
CA VAL A 188 -4.34 26.12 -6.80
C VAL A 188 -5.29 26.23 -5.60
N GLY A 189 -6.35 27.04 -5.74
CA GLY A 189 -7.38 27.18 -4.71
C GLY A 189 -8.50 26.15 -4.82
N ALA A 190 -9.05 25.72 -3.68
CA ALA A 190 -10.21 24.79 -3.68
C ALA A 190 -11.42 25.35 -4.45
N ALA A 191 -11.61 26.69 -4.42
CA ALA A 191 -12.68 27.35 -5.18
C ALA A 191 -12.47 27.21 -6.70
N ALA A 192 -11.22 27.25 -7.18
CA ALA A 192 -10.90 27.04 -8.59
C ALA A 192 -11.18 25.59 -9.00
N VAL A 193 -10.90 24.62 -8.13
CA VAL A 193 -11.24 23.22 -8.36
C VAL A 193 -12.75 23.01 -8.44
N ALA A 194 -13.52 23.58 -7.49
CA ALA A 194 -14.97 23.50 -7.48
C ALA A 194 -15.57 24.12 -8.76
N ALA A 195 -15.09 25.29 -9.17
CA ALA A 195 -15.53 25.95 -10.38
C ALA A 195 -15.23 25.12 -11.64
N GLN A 196 -14.03 24.51 -11.73
CA GLN A 196 -13.66 23.67 -12.86
C GLN A 196 -14.45 22.36 -12.88
N ARG A 197 -14.72 21.74 -11.71
CA ARG A 197 -15.57 20.55 -11.58
C ARG A 197 -16.98 20.84 -12.12
N GLU A 198 -17.57 21.97 -11.75
CA GLU A 198 -18.89 22.35 -12.26
C GLU A 198 -18.85 22.64 -13.78
N ALA A 199 -17.82 23.34 -14.26
CA ALA A 199 -17.65 23.65 -15.67
C ALA A 199 -17.46 22.40 -16.55
N THR A 200 -16.96 21.30 -15.97
CA THR A 200 -16.66 20.06 -16.70
C THR A 200 -17.51 18.87 -16.21
N LYS A 201 -18.62 19.11 -15.55
CA LYS A 201 -19.50 18.05 -15.00
C LYS A 201 -20.03 17.06 -16.04
N ASP A 202 -20.18 17.52 -17.28
CA ASP A 202 -20.64 16.67 -18.39
C ASP A 202 -19.51 15.85 -19.04
N GLN A 203 -18.25 16.11 -18.64
CA GLN A 203 -17.08 15.37 -19.10
C GLN A 203 -16.96 14.05 -18.34
N THR A 204 -17.43 12.96 -18.93
CA THR A 204 -17.42 11.63 -18.30
C THR A 204 -16.22 10.76 -18.68
N ALA A 205 -15.56 11.06 -19.79
CA ALA A 205 -14.42 10.33 -20.30
C ALA A 205 -13.09 11.05 -20.02
N ALA A 206 -11.99 10.31 -19.98
CA ALA A 206 -10.66 10.90 -19.94
C ALA A 206 -10.38 11.72 -21.18
N TYR A 207 -9.57 12.77 -21.05
CA TYR A 207 -9.16 13.58 -22.21
C TYR A 207 -8.27 12.78 -23.15
N ALA A 208 -8.53 12.92 -24.46
CA ALA A 208 -7.80 12.20 -25.51
C ALA A 208 -6.44 12.87 -25.80
N GLY A 209 -5.47 12.65 -24.93
CA GLY A 209 -4.10 13.13 -25.08
C GLY A 209 -3.93 14.64 -25.05
N GLY A 210 -2.75 15.09 -25.47
CA GLY A 210 -2.37 16.52 -25.42
C GLY A 210 -3.17 17.44 -26.33
N VAL A 211 -3.72 16.92 -27.42
CA VAL A 211 -4.55 17.73 -28.35
C VAL A 211 -5.83 18.21 -27.67
N ALA A 212 -6.53 17.30 -26.98
CA ALA A 212 -7.73 17.64 -26.24
C ALA A 212 -7.46 18.61 -25.09
N LEU A 213 -6.32 18.44 -24.41
CA LEU A 213 -5.92 19.34 -23.33
C LEU A 213 -5.52 20.72 -23.81
N LYS A 214 -4.86 20.84 -24.97
CA LYS A 214 -4.53 22.15 -25.57
C LYS A 214 -5.78 22.94 -25.93
N ALA A 215 -6.87 22.28 -26.30
CA ALA A 215 -8.14 22.94 -26.57
C ALA A 215 -8.81 23.57 -25.33
N LEU A 216 -8.39 23.17 -24.12
CA LEU A 216 -8.86 23.76 -22.85
C LEU A 216 -8.03 24.96 -22.41
N ALA A 217 -6.83 25.14 -22.99
CA ALA A 217 -6.01 26.30 -22.70
C ALA A 217 -6.59 27.50 -23.43
N PRO A 218 -6.70 28.67 -22.75
CA PRO A 218 -7.16 29.91 -23.38
C PRO A 218 -6.17 30.42 -24.41
#